data_571ffd4323033298cce15f6d7369e08d
#
_entry.id   571ffd4323033298cce15f6d7369e08d
#
_cell.length_a   1.000
_cell.length_b   1.000
_cell.length_c   1.000
_cell.angle_alpha   90.00
_cell.angle_beta   90.00
_cell.angle_gamma   90.00
#
_symmetry.space_group_name_H-M   'P 1'
#
loop_
_entity.id
_entity.type
_entity.pdbx_description
1 polymer ?
#
loop_
_entity_poly.entity_id
_entity_poly.type
_entity_poly.pdbx_seq_one_letter_code
_entity_poly.pdbx_strand_id
1 'polypeptide(L)'
;GFREDMELILGQIPGEHQTALFSATMPQPILDITSRFQKNARLVKVAAKELTIPLVSQRYYRVARQDKDAACIRLLEYYQPKLALIFCNTKSKVDELAEVLKKNGFMAEGLHGDMSQHQRDVAMNRFRNGSTNILIATDVAARGIDVDDVEAVINYDIPQDIEYYVHRIGRTGRAGKTGRAFTLAGSREMYRIREIERICHTEIKEKKLPGAAKVLKAKADKYLNHAWELHEHEDMELMKSFLQRKLEEEGCDAYDYINRSIHKLVDQNREISSVAKQQQNAISRELFHR
;
A
#
# COMPACT_ATOMS: atom_id res chain seq x y z
N GLY A 1 1.58 -20.16 -16.98
CA GLY A 1 1.35 -18.96 -17.61
C GLY A 1 2.40 -18.60 -18.65
N PHE A 2 3.16 -17.62 -18.52
CA PHE A 2 4.07 -17.01 -19.50
C PHE A 2 5.24 -17.91 -19.98
N ARG A 3 5.55 -19.00 -19.28
CA ARG A 3 6.66 -19.90 -19.62
C ARG A 3 6.44 -20.61 -20.95
N GLU A 4 5.24 -21.15 -21.14
CA GLU A 4 4.87 -21.89 -22.36
C GLU A 4 4.92 -20.99 -23.60
N ASP A 5 4.42 -19.75 -23.46
CA ASP A 5 4.48 -18.75 -24.52
C ASP A 5 5.94 -18.39 -24.88
N MET A 6 6.80 -18.21 -23.87
CA MET A 6 8.22 -17.95 -24.08
C MET A 6 8.93 -19.13 -24.77
N GLU A 7 8.68 -20.36 -24.34
CA GLU A 7 9.25 -21.55 -24.96
C GLU A 7 8.78 -21.71 -26.42
N LEU A 8 7.52 -21.38 -26.70
CA LEU A 8 6.96 -21.36 -28.05
C LEU A 8 7.67 -20.32 -28.94
N ILE A 9 7.78 -19.09 -28.45
CA ILE A 9 8.43 -17.98 -29.19
C ILE A 9 9.89 -18.30 -29.46
N LEU A 10 10.65 -18.70 -28.43
CA LEU A 10 12.07 -19.02 -28.56
C LEU A 10 12.30 -20.21 -29.50
N GLY A 11 11.40 -21.19 -29.52
CA GLY A 11 11.45 -22.34 -30.42
C GLY A 11 11.17 -22.00 -31.90
N GLN A 12 10.52 -20.86 -32.18
CA GLN A 12 10.17 -20.42 -33.55
C GLN A 12 11.19 -19.44 -34.15
N ILE A 13 12.17 -18.97 -33.40
CA ILE A 13 13.18 -18.03 -33.91
C ILE A 13 14.10 -18.79 -34.90
N PRO A 14 14.10 -18.43 -36.20
CA PRO A 14 14.89 -19.10 -37.20
C PRO A 14 16.36 -18.64 -37.15
N GLY A 15 17.29 -19.59 -37.47
CA GLY A 15 18.70 -19.27 -37.68
C GLY A 15 19.53 -19.11 -36.39
N GLU A 16 20.77 -18.74 -36.57
CA GLU A 16 21.65 -18.45 -35.43
C GLU A 16 21.33 -17.09 -34.81
N HIS A 17 21.10 -17.07 -33.50
CA HIS A 17 20.80 -15.85 -32.76
C HIS A 17 21.51 -15.87 -31.40
N GLN A 18 21.76 -14.68 -30.86
CA GLN A 18 22.28 -14.50 -29.51
C GLN A 18 21.13 -14.22 -28.55
N THR A 19 21.05 -15.03 -27.49
CA THR A 19 20.04 -14.83 -26.43
C THR A 19 20.73 -14.32 -25.17
N ALA A 20 20.27 -13.17 -24.67
CA ALA A 20 20.65 -12.63 -23.36
C ALA A 20 19.44 -12.66 -22.42
N LEU A 21 19.63 -13.20 -21.22
CA LEU A 21 18.60 -13.25 -20.19
C LEU A 21 19.04 -12.41 -18.99
N PHE A 22 18.18 -11.48 -18.61
CA PHE A 22 18.37 -10.64 -17.43
C PHE A 22 17.31 -10.97 -16.39
N SER A 23 17.73 -11.32 -15.18
CA SER A 23 16.83 -11.61 -14.06
C SER A 23 17.49 -11.22 -12.75
N ALA A 24 16.69 -10.66 -11.83
CA ALA A 24 17.17 -10.41 -10.47
C ALA A 24 17.34 -11.70 -9.68
N THR A 25 16.61 -12.76 -10.03
CA THR A 25 16.64 -14.08 -9.40
C THR A 25 16.73 -15.15 -10.48
N MET A 26 17.37 -16.27 -10.17
CA MET A 26 17.58 -17.39 -11.11
C MET A 26 17.01 -18.69 -10.50
N PRO A 27 15.69 -18.80 -10.32
CA PRO A 27 15.07 -20.03 -9.84
C PRO A 27 15.20 -21.16 -10.90
N GLN A 28 15.04 -22.40 -10.46
CA GLN A 28 15.23 -23.57 -11.32
C GLN A 28 14.46 -23.49 -12.65
N PRO A 29 13.19 -23.04 -12.71
CA PRO A 29 12.47 -22.93 -13.99
C PRO A 29 13.14 -21.97 -15.00
N ILE A 30 13.82 -20.93 -14.53
CA ILE A 30 14.55 -19.99 -15.39
C ILE A 30 15.86 -20.62 -15.86
N LEU A 31 16.56 -21.34 -14.97
CA LEU A 31 17.76 -22.09 -15.33
C LEU A 31 17.47 -23.16 -16.38
N ASP A 32 16.31 -23.82 -16.31
CA ASP A 32 15.88 -24.80 -17.30
C ASP A 32 15.66 -24.15 -18.68
N ILE A 33 15.07 -22.98 -18.75
CA ILE A 33 14.92 -22.21 -20.00
C ILE A 33 16.28 -21.80 -20.54
N THR A 34 17.19 -21.30 -19.70
CA THR A 34 18.54 -20.90 -20.15
C THR A 34 19.31 -22.07 -20.69
N SER A 35 19.28 -23.22 -20.03
CA SER A 35 20.00 -24.42 -20.49
C SER A 35 19.46 -24.95 -21.83
N ARG A 36 18.19 -24.74 -22.12
CA ARG A 36 17.52 -25.22 -23.34
C ARG A 36 17.71 -24.30 -24.54
N PHE A 37 17.68 -22.99 -24.33
CA PHE A 37 17.67 -21.99 -25.41
C PHE A 37 18.94 -21.15 -25.53
N GLN A 38 19.89 -21.28 -24.61
CA GLN A 38 21.18 -20.60 -24.68
C GLN A 38 22.31 -21.61 -24.89
N LYS A 39 23.10 -21.39 -25.92
CA LYS A 39 24.32 -22.18 -26.18
C LYS A 39 25.53 -21.45 -25.57
N ASN A 40 26.32 -22.16 -24.77
CA ASN A 40 27.55 -21.63 -24.15
C ASN A 40 27.34 -20.32 -23.38
N ALA A 41 26.20 -20.20 -22.68
CA ALA A 41 25.86 -19.00 -21.94
C ALA A 41 26.87 -18.71 -20.82
N ARG A 42 27.34 -17.47 -20.78
CA ARG A 42 28.20 -16.98 -19.69
C ARG A 42 27.30 -16.41 -18.60
N LEU A 43 27.29 -17.00 -17.41
CA LEU A 43 26.60 -16.45 -16.25
C LEU A 43 27.43 -15.31 -15.67
N VAL A 44 26.90 -14.09 -15.77
CA VAL A 44 27.45 -12.91 -15.13
C VAL A 44 26.60 -12.60 -13.89
N LYS A 45 27.13 -12.89 -12.71
CA LYS A 45 26.50 -12.45 -11.44
C LYS A 45 27.08 -11.11 -11.06
N VAL A 46 26.25 -10.09 -11.08
CA VAL A 46 26.55 -8.87 -10.33
C VAL A 46 26.27 -9.24 -8.88
N ALA A 47 27.33 -9.36 -8.08
CA ALA A 47 27.17 -9.58 -6.64
C ALA A 47 26.35 -8.43 -6.09
N ALA A 48 25.06 -8.64 -5.92
CA ALA A 48 24.28 -7.77 -5.09
C ALA A 48 24.89 -7.92 -3.69
N LYS A 49 25.61 -6.89 -3.23
CA LYS A 49 25.84 -6.73 -1.81
C LYS A 49 24.44 -6.79 -1.20
N GLU A 50 24.12 -7.93 -0.59
CA GLU A 50 22.90 -8.20 0.18
C GLU A 50 21.59 -7.68 -0.46
N LEU A 51 20.55 -8.48 -0.49
CA LEU A 51 19.17 -8.09 -0.83
C LEU A 51 18.60 -7.04 0.16
N THR A 52 19.49 -6.21 0.70
CA THR A 52 19.15 -5.16 1.64
C THR A 52 18.64 -3.96 0.87
N ILE A 53 17.42 -3.58 1.13
CA ILE A 53 16.90 -2.27 0.80
C ILE A 53 17.20 -1.38 2.02
N PRO A 54 18.37 -0.71 2.07
CA PRO A 54 18.90 -0.13 3.33
C PRO A 54 18.06 1.01 3.90
N LEU A 55 17.16 1.58 3.09
CA LEU A 55 16.40 2.78 3.43
C LEU A 55 14.92 2.52 3.72
N VAL A 56 14.49 1.24 3.73
CA VAL A 56 13.09 0.88 4.01
C VAL A 56 12.93 0.46 5.47
N SER A 57 12.16 1.22 6.23
CA SER A 57 11.75 0.85 7.59
C SER A 57 10.67 -0.23 7.52
N GLN A 58 11.03 -1.47 7.87
CA GLN A 58 10.15 -2.63 7.79
C GLN A 58 9.50 -2.90 9.14
N ARG A 59 8.17 -3.05 9.15
CA ARG A 59 7.40 -3.31 10.37
C ARG A 59 6.29 -4.32 10.07
N TYR A 60 6.00 -5.18 11.03
CA TYR A 60 4.78 -5.99 10.96
C TYR A 60 3.84 -5.71 12.12
N TYR A 61 2.57 -5.97 11.87
CA TYR A 61 1.49 -5.83 12.83
C TYR A 61 0.77 -7.16 12.94
N ARG A 62 0.65 -7.67 14.17
CA ARG A 62 -0.08 -8.91 14.42
C ARG A 62 -1.56 -8.61 14.45
N VAL A 63 -2.29 -9.11 13.44
CA VAL A 63 -3.70 -8.79 13.20
C VAL A 63 -4.47 -10.06 12.86
N ALA A 64 -5.63 -10.28 13.47
CA ALA A 64 -6.50 -11.36 13.05
C ALA A 64 -7.05 -11.10 11.64
N ARG A 65 -7.37 -12.16 10.89
CA ARG A 65 -7.79 -12.05 9.49
C ARG A 65 -8.98 -11.11 9.29
N GLN A 66 -9.97 -11.20 10.18
CA GLN A 66 -11.18 -10.36 10.14
C GLN A 66 -10.90 -8.87 10.43
N ASP A 67 -9.79 -8.55 11.08
CA ASP A 67 -9.44 -7.20 11.51
C ASP A 67 -8.46 -6.51 10.54
N LYS A 68 -8.01 -7.19 9.47
CA LYS A 68 -7.00 -6.66 8.53
C LYS A 68 -7.49 -5.38 7.84
N ASP A 69 -8.77 -5.28 7.45
CA ASP A 69 -9.32 -4.08 6.81
C ASP A 69 -9.24 -2.88 7.77
N ALA A 70 -9.71 -3.05 9.00
CA ALA A 70 -9.65 -2.02 10.03
C ALA A 70 -8.20 -1.62 10.38
N ALA A 71 -7.29 -2.60 10.39
CA ALA A 71 -5.87 -2.34 10.61
C ALA A 71 -5.24 -1.54 9.47
N CYS A 72 -5.56 -1.89 8.22
CA CYS A 72 -5.10 -1.19 7.03
C CYS A 72 -5.56 0.27 7.04
N ILE A 73 -6.86 0.52 7.26
CA ILE A 73 -7.43 1.86 7.41
C ILE A 73 -6.69 2.65 8.48
N ARG A 74 -6.49 2.06 9.66
CA ARG A 74 -5.82 2.71 10.79
C ARG A 74 -4.37 3.08 10.50
N LEU A 75 -3.65 2.26 9.74
CA LEU A 75 -2.30 2.57 9.30
C LEU A 75 -2.28 3.73 8.30
N LEU A 76 -3.18 3.71 7.31
CA LEU A 76 -3.34 4.80 6.35
C LEU A 76 -3.70 6.12 7.04
N GLU A 77 -4.62 6.10 8.00
CA GLU A 77 -5.01 7.28 8.77
C GLU A 77 -3.90 7.83 9.66
N TYR A 78 -3.07 6.96 10.23
CA TYR A 78 -1.99 7.37 11.12
C TYR A 78 -0.75 7.88 10.36
N TYR A 79 -0.32 7.14 9.32
CA TYR A 79 0.89 7.49 8.58
C TYR A 79 0.63 8.47 7.44
N GLN A 80 -0.58 8.54 6.95
CA GLN A 80 -1.06 9.46 5.90
C GLN A 80 -0.08 9.62 4.73
N PRO A 81 0.35 8.51 4.10
CA PRO A 81 1.30 8.57 3.00
C PRO A 81 0.71 9.34 1.81
N LYS A 82 1.52 10.17 1.15
CA LYS A 82 1.11 10.86 -0.09
C LYS A 82 0.75 9.86 -1.17
N LEU A 83 1.58 8.80 -1.31
CA LEU A 83 1.33 7.68 -2.20
C LEU A 83 1.56 6.37 -1.46
N ALA A 84 0.63 5.44 -1.57
CA ALA A 84 0.73 4.10 -0.99
C ALA A 84 0.41 3.01 -2.00
N LEU A 85 1.13 1.90 -1.91
CA LEU A 85 0.87 0.68 -2.68
C LEU A 85 0.52 -0.45 -1.72
N ILE A 86 -0.65 -1.07 -1.91
CA ILE A 86 -1.15 -2.16 -1.06
C ILE A 86 -1.16 -3.45 -1.86
N PHE A 87 -0.60 -4.51 -1.31
CA PHE A 87 -0.53 -5.81 -1.96
C PHE A 87 -1.49 -6.81 -1.33
N CYS A 88 -2.36 -7.39 -2.16
CA CYS A 88 -3.25 -8.50 -1.82
C CYS A 88 -2.90 -9.73 -2.67
N ASN A 89 -3.11 -10.92 -2.11
CA ASN A 89 -2.80 -12.17 -2.83
C ASN A 89 -3.86 -12.57 -3.86
N THR A 90 -5.09 -12.02 -3.78
CA THR A 90 -6.20 -12.37 -4.69
C THR A 90 -6.84 -11.13 -5.31
N LYS A 91 -7.35 -11.28 -6.54
CA LYS A 91 -8.08 -10.26 -7.29
C LYS A 91 -9.33 -9.80 -6.53
N SER A 92 -10.12 -10.75 -6.03
CA SER A 92 -11.33 -10.47 -5.25
C SER A 92 -11.03 -9.59 -4.03
N LYS A 93 -9.89 -9.85 -3.33
CA LYS A 93 -9.52 -9.01 -2.18
C LYS A 93 -9.05 -7.62 -2.60
N VAL A 94 -8.47 -7.47 -3.79
CA VAL A 94 -8.13 -6.15 -4.35
C VAL A 94 -9.40 -5.32 -4.53
N ASP A 95 -10.44 -5.88 -5.16
CA ASP A 95 -11.70 -5.16 -5.40
C ASP A 95 -12.43 -4.86 -4.09
N GLU A 96 -12.55 -5.85 -3.20
CA GLU A 96 -13.19 -5.69 -1.90
C GLU A 96 -12.51 -4.59 -1.06
N LEU A 97 -11.19 -4.61 -0.98
CA LEU A 97 -10.44 -3.62 -0.21
C LEU A 97 -10.52 -2.23 -0.83
N ALA A 98 -10.53 -2.13 -2.17
CA ALA A 98 -10.73 -0.86 -2.86
C ALA A 98 -12.06 -0.23 -2.49
N GLU A 99 -13.14 -1.00 -2.49
CA GLU A 99 -14.47 -0.53 -2.09
C GLU A 99 -14.53 -0.16 -0.60
N VAL A 100 -13.91 -0.97 0.27
CA VAL A 100 -13.82 -0.67 1.71
C VAL A 100 -13.07 0.67 1.93
N LEU A 101 -11.95 0.89 1.25
CA LEU A 101 -11.19 2.13 1.40
C LEU A 101 -11.94 3.33 0.84
N LYS A 102 -12.60 3.22 -0.33
CA LYS A 102 -13.44 4.28 -0.89
C LYS A 102 -14.57 4.68 0.07
N LYS A 103 -15.28 3.70 0.66
CA LYS A 103 -16.33 3.95 1.66
C LYS A 103 -15.81 4.66 2.91
N ASN A 104 -14.53 4.53 3.22
CA ASN A 104 -13.85 5.22 4.32
C ASN A 104 -13.18 6.55 3.88
N GLY A 105 -13.51 7.07 2.70
CA GLY A 105 -13.06 8.38 2.23
C GLY A 105 -11.65 8.40 1.61
N PHE A 106 -11.06 7.25 1.32
CA PHE A 106 -9.77 7.18 0.63
C PHE A 106 -9.93 7.17 -0.89
N MET A 107 -9.04 7.85 -1.57
CA MET A 107 -8.92 7.79 -3.04
C MET A 107 -8.10 6.56 -3.42
N ALA A 108 -8.77 5.41 -3.53
CA ALA A 108 -8.15 4.11 -3.76
C ALA A 108 -8.61 3.50 -5.08
N GLU A 109 -7.71 2.85 -5.81
CA GLU A 109 -7.99 2.11 -7.05
C GLU A 109 -7.40 0.70 -6.96
N GLY A 110 -8.17 -0.28 -7.47
CA GLY A 110 -7.70 -1.65 -7.62
C GLY A 110 -6.95 -1.87 -8.94
N LEU A 111 -6.00 -2.82 -8.93
CA LEU A 111 -5.27 -3.25 -10.12
C LEU A 111 -5.02 -4.75 -10.09
N HIS A 112 -5.63 -5.50 -11.00
CA HIS A 112 -5.50 -6.96 -11.09
C HIS A 112 -5.61 -7.47 -12.54
N GLY A 113 -5.32 -8.76 -12.74
CA GLY A 113 -5.20 -9.35 -14.07
C GLY A 113 -6.48 -9.45 -14.89
N ASP A 114 -7.68 -9.34 -14.27
CA ASP A 114 -8.95 -9.41 -15.01
C ASP A 114 -9.36 -8.05 -15.60
N MET A 115 -8.64 -6.97 -15.27
CA MET A 115 -8.86 -5.66 -15.86
C MET A 115 -8.35 -5.63 -17.29
N SER A 116 -9.12 -4.98 -18.19
CA SER A 116 -8.65 -4.66 -19.53
C SER A 116 -7.44 -3.73 -19.48
N GLN A 117 -6.62 -3.72 -20.54
CA GLN A 117 -5.46 -2.81 -20.58
C GLN A 117 -5.89 -1.35 -20.42
N HIS A 118 -6.99 -0.95 -21.05
CA HIS A 118 -7.53 0.42 -20.90
C HIS A 118 -7.87 0.76 -19.44
N GLN A 119 -8.52 -0.14 -18.70
CA GLN A 119 -8.84 0.08 -17.28
C GLN A 119 -7.56 0.22 -16.44
N ARG A 120 -6.54 -0.60 -16.72
CA ARG A 120 -5.25 -0.52 -16.04
C ARG A 120 -4.56 0.81 -16.31
N ASP A 121 -4.56 1.27 -17.55
CA ASP A 121 -3.95 2.56 -17.94
C ASP A 121 -4.67 3.73 -17.27
N VAL A 122 -6.00 3.69 -17.17
CA VAL A 122 -6.78 4.70 -16.45
C VAL A 122 -6.42 4.73 -14.96
N ALA A 123 -6.39 3.57 -14.29
CA ALA A 123 -6.03 3.48 -12.87
C ALA A 123 -4.60 4.00 -12.63
N MET A 124 -3.66 3.61 -13.48
CA MET A 124 -2.27 4.06 -13.40
C MET A 124 -2.11 5.56 -13.64
N ASN A 125 -2.82 6.13 -14.61
CA ASN A 125 -2.78 7.56 -14.87
C ASN A 125 -3.36 8.37 -13.70
N ARG A 126 -4.44 7.91 -13.08
CA ARG A 126 -5.01 8.53 -11.88
C ARG A 126 -4.04 8.49 -10.70
N PHE A 127 -3.30 7.39 -10.56
CA PHE A 127 -2.29 7.26 -9.51
C PHE A 127 -1.09 8.18 -9.77
N ARG A 128 -0.59 8.25 -11.01
CA ARG A 128 0.55 9.12 -11.37
C ARG A 128 0.25 10.61 -11.25
N ASN A 129 -0.95 11.03 -11.59
CA ASN A 129 -1.36 12.45 -11.52
C ASN A 129 -1.88 12.86 -10.13
N GLY A 130 -1.89 11.93 -9.14
CA GLY A 130 -2.32 12.21 -7.78
C GLY A 130 -3.84 12.26 -7.54
N SER A 131 -4.67 11.98 -8.58
CA SER A 131 -6.12 11.86 -8.41
C SER A 131 -6.51 10.63 -7.56
N THR A 132 -5.61 9.65 -7.48
CA THR A 132 -5.68 8.49 -6.60
C THR A 132 -4.36 8.42 -5.86
N ASN A 133 -4.40 8.25 -4.55
CA ASN A 133 -3.19 8.17 -3.72
C ASN A 133 -2.93 6.78 -3.15
N ILE A 134 -3.85 5.84 -3.33
CA ILE A 134 -3.71 4.46 -2.90
C ILE A 134 -3.98 3.53 -4.07
N LEU A 135 -2.99 2.73 -4.42
CA LEU A 135 -3.13 1.66 -5.40
C LEU A 135 -3.11 0.31 -4.70
N ILE A 136 -4.10 -0.53 -4.97
CA ILE A 136 -4.20 -1.89 -4.41
C ILE A 136 -3.99 -2.88 -5.53
N ALA A 137 -3.02 -3.78 -5.41
CA ALA A 137 -2.64 -4.64 -6.52
C ALA A 137 -2.34 -6.08 -6.08
N THR A 138 -2.47 -7.01 -7.04
CA THR A 138 -1.83 -8.33 -6.93
C THR A 138 -0.39 -8.26 -7.43
N ASP A 139 0.46 -9.22 -7.02
CA ASP A 139 1.86 -9.27 -7.47
C ASP A 139 2.00 -9.29 -9.00
N VAL A 140 1.15 -10.07 -9.66
CA VAL A 140 1.17 -10.21 -11.13
C VAL A 140 0.83 -8.88 -11.80
N ALA A 141 -0.17 -8.18 -11.32
CA ALA A 141 -0.59 -6.90 -11.89
C ALA A 141 0.41 -5.78 -11.59
N ALA A 142 1.10 -5.86 -10.47
CA ALA A 142 2.13 -4.91 -10.07
C ALA A 142 3.48 -5.11 -10.81
N ARG A 143 3.65 -6.21 -11.56
CA ARG A 143 4.82 -6.40 -12.43
C ARG A 143 4.74 -5.46 -13.64
N GLY A 144 5.85 -4.82 -13.96
CA GLY A 144 5.93 -3.90 -15.09
C GLY A 144 5.20 -2.56 -14.85
N ILE A 145 4.68 -2.33 -13.65
CA ILE A 145 4.18 -1.00 -13.28
C ILE A 145 5.39 -0.13 -12.96
N ASP A 146 5.53 0.93 -13.73
CA ASP A 146 6.44 2.03 -13.43
C ASP A 146 5.82 2.91 -12.33
N VAL A 147 5.72 2.33 -11.12
CA VAL A 147 5.33 3.01 -9.89
C VAL A 147 6.45 2.81 -8.91
N ASP A 148 7.33 3.75 -8.95
CA ASP A 148 8.43 3.86 -8.02
C ASP A 148 8.19 5.05 -7.09
N ASP A 149 8.87 5.04 -5.97
CA ASP A 149 8.90 6.18 -5.06
C ASP A 149 7.60 6.40 -4.25
N VAL A 150 6.84 5.33 -4.00
CA VAL A 150 5.74 5.41 -3.03
C VAL A 150 6.29 5.59 -1.61
N GLU A 151 5.62 6.37 -0.78
CA GLU A 151 6.05 6.59 0.62
C GLU A 151 5.81 5.37 1.51
N ALA A 152 4.79 4.57 1.18
CA ALA A 152 4.46 3.37 1.94
C ALA A 152 4.06 2.20 1.05
N VAL A 153 4.56 1.02 1.41
CA VAL A 153 4.08 -0.26 0.91
C VAL A 153 3.37 -1.00 2.04
N ILE A 154 2.17 -1.50 1.79
CA ILE A 154 1.43 -2.32 2.76
C ILE A 154 1.27 -3.72 2.17
N ASN A 155 1.90 -4.72 2.77
CA ASN A 155 1.58 -6.10 2.51
C ASN A 155 0.32 -6.45 3.33
N TYR A 156 -0.85 -6.26 2.73
CA TYR A 156 -2.13 -6.67 3.33
C TYR A 156 -2.13 -8.20 3.56
N ASP A 157 -1.63 -8.93 2.56
CA ASP A 157 -1.31 -10.35 2.67
C ASP A 157 0.19 -10.57 2.52
N ILE A 158 0.75 -11.47 3.33
CA ILE A 158 2.13 -11.91 3.16
C ILE A 158 2.24 -12.62 1.81
N PRO A 159 3.24 -12.29 0.97
CA PRO A 159 3.41 -12.93 -0.33
C PRO A 159 3.70 -14.43 -0.19
N GLN A 160 3.33 -15.21 -1.19
CA GLN A 160 3.57 -16.66 -1.19
C GLN A 160 5.06 -16.98 -1.34
N ASP A 161 5.78 -16.21 -2.14
CA ASP A 161 7.22 -16.33 -2.35
C ASP A 161 7.97 -15.13 -1.77
N ILE A 162 9.13 -15.38 -1.19
CA ILE A 162 9.96 -14.36 -0.54
C ILE A 162 10.48 -13.32 -1.54
N GLU A 163 10.73 -13.73 -2.78
CA GLU A 163 11.14 -12.84 -3.85
C GLU A 163 10.12 -11.71 -4.08
N TYR A 164 8.83 -12.04 -4.01
CA TYR A 164 7.78 -11.02 -4.11
C TYR A 164 7.83 -10.04 -2.95
N TYR A 165 8.21 -10.48 -1.74
CA TYR A 165 8.36 -9.54 -0.62
C TYR A 165 9.36 -8.44 -0.94
N VAL A 166 10.53 -8.81 -1.44
CA VAL A 166 11.59 -7.87 -1.82
C VAL A 166 11.12 -6.95 -2.95
N HIS A 167 10.47 -7.50 -3.98
CA HIS A 167 9.94 -6.73 -5.11
C HIS A 167 8.84 -5.75 -4.69
N ARG A 168 7.99 -6.14 -3.72
CA ARG A 168 6.94 -5.27 -3.17
C ARG A 168 7.54 -4.10 -2.41
N ILE A 169 8.41 -4.37 -1.43
CA ILE A 169 8.99 -3.31 -0.62
C ILE A 169 9.99 -2.45 -1.42
N GLY A 170 10.56 -3.00 -2.50
CA GLY A 170 11.39 -2.26 -3.44
C GLY A 170 10.66 -1.18 -4.26
N ARG A 171 9.34 -1.00 -4.09
CA ARG A 171 8.60 0.14 -4.65
C ARG A 171 8.72 1.41 -3.82
N THR A 172 9.30 1.32 -2.63
CA THR A 172 9.59 2.46 -1.75
C THR A 172 11.08 2.52 -1.41
N GLY A 173 11.54 3.64 -0.89
CA GLY A 173 12.94 3.81 -0.45
C GLY A 173 13.95 3.88 -1.59
N ARG A 174 13.56 4.34 -2.77
CA ARG A 174 14.45 4.51 -3.93
C ARG A 174 15.08 5.91 -3.97
N ALA A 175 16.14 6.04 -4.79
CA ALA A 175 16.84 7.31 -5.06
C ALA A 175 17.29 8.06 -3.77
N GLY A 176 17.68 7.32 -2.73
CA GLY A 176 18.14 7.92 -1.46
C GLY A 176 17.03 8.38 -0.51
N LYS A 177 15.76 8.20 -0.88
CA LYS A 177 14.62 8.52 0.00
C LYS A 177 14.35 7.40 0.99
N THR A 178 13.78 7.75 2.15
CA THR A 178 13.35 6.78 3.16
C THR A 178 11.96 6.24 2.82
N GLY A 179 11.79 4.91 2.88
CA GLY A 179 10.52 4.24 2.64
C GLY A 179 9.99 3.54 3.89
N ARG A 180 8.70 3.18 3.86
CA ARG A 180 8.05 2.41 4.93
C ARG A 180 7.37 1.18 4.33
N ALA A 181 7.63 0.02 4.93
CA ALA A 181 6.94 -1.21 4.59
C ALA A 181 6.20 -1.75 5.82
N PHE A 182 4.91 -2.00 5.66
CA PHE A 182 4.03 -2.54 6.71
C PHE A 182 3.49 -3.89 6.27
N THR A 183 3.54 -4.88 7.14
CA THR A 183 3.03 -6.22 6.86
C THR A 183 1.97 -6.60 7.90
N LEU A 184 0.76 -6.96 7.45
CA LEU A 184 -0.31 -7.46 8.30
C LEU A 184 -0.21 -8.98 8.38
N ALA A 185 0.11 -9.51 9.55
CA ALA A 185 0.34 -10.93 9.77
C ALA A 185 -0.58 -11.51 10.83
N GLY A 186 -1.27 -12.60 10.52
CA GLY A 186 -1.99 -13.40 11.51
C GLY A 186 -1.03 -14.22 12.38
N SER A 187 -1.50 -14.69 13.53
CA SER A 187 -0.65 -15.48 14.44
C SER A 187 -0.09 -16.76 13.78
N ARG A 188 -0.84 -17.34 12.84
CA ARG A 188 -0.40 -18.53 12.10
C ARG A 188 0.61 -18.22 11.00
N GLU A 189 0.78 -16.96 10.62
CA GLU A 189 1.68 -16.52 9.55
C GLU A 189 3.05 -16.06 10.07
N MET A 190 3.27 -16.09 11.38
CA MET A 190 4.51 -15.61 12.01
C MET A 190 5.77 -16.37 11.57
N TYR A 191 5.63 -17.65 11.19
CA TYR A 191 6.75 -18.41 10.65
C TYR A 191 7.25 -17.82 9.33
N ARG A 192 6.36 -17.24 8.50
CA ARG A 192 6.75 -16.60 7.23
C ARG A 192 7.51 -15.30 7.46
N ILE A 193 7.13 -14.52 8.47
CA ILE A 193 7.90 -13.32 8.85
C ILE A 193 9.34 -13.72 9.20
N ARG A 194 9.52 -14.75 10.04
CA ARG A 194 10.86 -15.26 10.39
C ARG A 194 11.63 -15.81 9.21
N GLU A 195 10.94 -16.46 8.29
CA GLU A 195 11.54 -16.96 7.05
C GLU A 195 12.05 -15.83 6.16
N ILE A 196 11.25 -14.77 5.99
CA ILE A 196 11.63 -13.56 5.26
C ILE A 196 12.85 -12.90 5.92
N GLU A 197 12.85 -12.72 7.25
CA GLU A 197 13.98 -12.15 7.98
C GLU A 197 15.27 -12.95 7.76
N ARG A 198 15.16 -14.28 7.83
CA ARG A 198 16.31 -15.19 7.65
C ARG A 198 16.88 -15.13 6.23
N ILE A 199 16.02 -15.13 5.19
CA ILE A 199 16.47 -15.22 3.78
C ILE A 199 16.90 -13.84 3.26
N CYS A 200 16.20 -12.77 3.67
CA CYS A 200 16.52 -11.42 3.26
C CYS A 200 17.56 -10.74 4.15
N HIS A 201 18.08 -11.42 5.17
CA HIS A 201 19.04 -10.88 6.15
C HIS A 201 18.60 -9.52 6.69
N THR A 202 17.33 -9.37 7.04
CA THR A 202 16.72 -8.15 7.51
C THR A 202 15.94 -8.37 8.79
N GLU A 203 15.73 -7.29 9.55
CA GLU A 203 14.85 -7.28 10.72
C GLU A 203 13.53 -6.61 10.39
N ILE A 204 12.40 -7.30 10.65
CA ILE A 204 11.05 -6.73 10.49
C ILE A 204 10.48 -6.49 11.89
N LYS A 205 10.46 -5.24 12.34
CA LYS A 205 10.09 -4.91 13.72
C LYS A 205 8.60 -5.09 14.01
N GLU A 206 8.27 -5.87 15.03
CA GLU A 206 6.89 -5.95 15.54
C GLU A 206 6.45 -4.60 16.10
N LYS A 207 5.27 -4.15 15.71
CA LYS A 207 4.65 -2.94 16.25
C LYS A 207 3.19 -3.20 16.60
N LYS A 208 2.70 -2.51 17.64
CA LYS A 208 1.27 -2.47 17.94
C LYS A 208 0.60 -1.44 17.03
N LEU A 209 -0.62 -1.75 16.59
CA LEU A 209 -1.43 -0.79 15.83
C LEU A 209 -1.59 0.53 16.61
N PRO A 210 -1.53 1.67 15.94
CA PRO A 210 -1.77 2.96 16.58
C PRO A 210 -3.16 2.97 17.26
N GLY A 211 -3.23 3.41 18.50
CA GLY A 211 -4.52 3.59 19.18
C GLY A 211 -5.28 4.77 18.62
N ALA A 212 -6.60 4.83 18.88
CA ALA A 212 -7.48 5.89 18.36
C ALA A 212 -6.98 7.31 18.67
N ALA A 213 -6.48 7.57 19.89
CA ALA A 213 -5.95 8.87 20.26
C ALA A 213 -4.71 9.29 19.44
N LYS A 214 -3.83 8.31 19.05
CA LYS A 214 -2.67 8.60 18.19
C LYS A 214 -3.08 8.92 16.76
N VAL A 215 -4.07 8.20 16.24
CA VAL A 215 -4.61 8.45 14.90
C VAL A 215 -5.26 9.82 14.85
N LEU A 216 -6.07 10.15 15.87
CA LEU A 216 -6.69 11.45 16.02
C LEU A 216 -5.65 12.57 16.03
N LYS A 217 -4.64 12.44 16.89
CA LYS A 217 -3.56 13.42 16.95
C LYS A 217 -2.88 13.60 15.58
N ALA A 218 -2.54 12.50 14.88
CA ALA A 218 -1.90 12.59 13.58
C ALA A 218 -2.78 13.30 12.53
N LYS A 219 -4.11 13.08 12.56
CA LYS A 219 -5.06 13.78 11.70
C LYS A 219 -5.13 15.27 12.04
N ALA A 220 -5.21 15.61 13.31
CA ALA A 220 -5.25 17.00 13.77
C ALA A 220 -3.95 17.74 13.42
N ASP A 221 -2.79 17.13 13.66
CA ASP A 221 -1.48 17.71 13.32
C ASP A 221 -1.38 18.00 11.82
N LYS A 222 -1.82 17.09 10.95
CA LYS A 222 -1.81 17.32 9.50
C LYS A 222 -2.72 18.46 9.09
N TYR A 223 -3.94 18.51 9.64
CA TYR A 223 -4.91 19.57 9.35
C TYR A 223 -4.39 20.95 9.79
N LEU A 224 -3.85 21.03 11.01
CA LEU A 224 -3.31 22.27 11.54
C LEU A 224 -2.06 22.74 10.77
N ASN A 225 -1.17 21.80 10.41
CA ASN A 225 0.01 22.14 9.61
C ASN A 225 -0.39 22.63 8.20
N HIS A 226 -1.35 21.98 7.56
CA HIS A 226 -1.85 22.43 6.27
C HIS A 226 -2.52 23.81 6.36
N ALA A 227 -3.33 24.06 7.39
CA ALA A 227 -3.91 25.37 7.62
C ALA A 227 -2.85 26.45 7.89
N TRP A 228 -1.73 26.08 8.52
CA TRP A 228 -0.60 26.98 8.76
C TRP A 228 0.18 27.33 7.49
N GLU A 229 0.30 26.38 6.53
CA GLU A 229 0.97 26.58 5.25
C GLU A 229 0.19 27.51 4.31
N LEU A 230 -1.12 27.69 4.53
CA LEU A 230 -1.99 28.53 3.70
C LEU A 230 -1.96 30.03 4.05
N HIS A 231 -1.11 30.49 4.95
CA HIS A 231 -1.20 31.83 5.52
C HIS A 231 -0.67 33.00 4.64
N GLU A 232 -0.20 32.73 3.44
CA GLU A 232 0.34 33.74 2.51
C GLU A 232 -0.57 34.07 1.31
N HIS A 233 -1.87 33.77 1.36
CA HIS A 233 -2.80 34.08 0.28
C HIS A 233 -3.41 35.48 0.40
N GLU A 234 -3.60 36.16 -0.76
CA GLU A 234 -4.21 37.50 -0.87
C GLU A 234 -5.61 37.59 -0.24
N ASP A 235 -6.31 36.46 -0.07
CA ASP A 235 -7.65 36.39 0.49
C ASP A 235 -7.72 36.33 2.04
N MET A 236 -6.60 36.50 2.74
CA MET A 236 -6.53 36.38 4.22
C MET A 236 -7.44 37.37 4.94
N GLU A 237 -7.59 38.60 4.45
CA GLU A 237 -8.47 39.60 5.08
C GLU A 237 -9.95 39.24 4.90
N LEU A 238 -10.31 38.68 3.74
CA LEU A 238 -11.65 38.16 3.52
C LEU A 238 -11.95 36.97 4.46
N MET A 239 -11.00 36.05 4.59
CA MET A 239 -11.12 34.91 5.50
C MET A 239 -11.19 35.33 6.96
N LYS A 240 -10.40 36.32 7.41
CA LYS A 240 -10.51 36.86 8.76
C LYS A 240 -11.91 37.42 9.05
N SER A 241 -12.43 38.23 8.14
CA SER A 241 -13.76 38.82 8.30
C SER A 241 -14.86 37.75 8.32
N PHE A 242 -14.73 36.72 7.49
CA PHE A 242 -15.64 35.56 7.49
C PHE A 242 -15.57 34.78 8.80
N LEU A 243 -14.35 34.44 9.29
CA LEU A 243 -14.16 33.74 10.56
C LEU A 243 -14.68 34.56 11.74
N GLN A 244 -14.44 35.87 11.77
CA GLN A 244 -14.89 36.74 12.84
C GLN A 244 -16.41 36.77 12.90
N ARG A 245 -17.08 36.92 11.76
CA ARG A 245 -18.55 36.82 11.68
C ARG A 245 -19.08 35.45 12.15
N LYS A 246 -18.37 34.36 11.76
CA LYS A 246 -18.76 33.01 12.19
C LYS A 246 -18.62 32.81 13.69
N LEU A 247 -17.55 33.32 14.30
CA LEU A 247 -17.39 33.27 15.77
C LEU A 247 -18.47 34.05 16.53
N GLU A 248 -18.85 35.21 16.00
CA GLU A 248 -19.95 36.00 16.54
C GLU A 248 -21.31 35.28 16.41
N GLU A 249 -21.60 34.67 15.24
CA GLU A 249 -22.80 33.86 15.00
C GLU A 249 -22.89 32.66 15.95
N GLU A 250 -21.78 31.97 16.19
CA GLU A 250 -21.70 30.78 17.05
C GLU A 250 -21.56 31.15 18.56
N GLY A 251 -21.31 32.41 18.88
CA GLY A 251 -21.14 32.88 20.25
C GLY A 251 -19.97 32.23 20.99
N CYS A 252 -18.89 31.94 20.30
CA CYS A 252 -17.72 31.29 20.86
C CYS A 252 -16.43 31.98 20.42
N ASP A 253 -15.32 31.74 21.15
CA ASP A 253 -14.01 32.19 20.73
C ASP A 253 -13.36 31.26 19.70
N ALA A 254 -12.23 31.68 19.13
CA ALA A 254 -11.53 30.94 18.10
C ALA A 254 -11.04 29.58 18.60
N TYR A 255 -10.65 29.46 19.87
CA TYR A 255 -10.20 28.21 20.46
C TYR A 255 -11.35 27.19 20.54
N ASP A 256 -12.50 27.62 21.05
CA ASP A 256 -13.69 26.79 21.14
C ASP A 256 -14.21 26.40 19.76
N TYR A 257 -14.19 27.29 18.78
CA TYR A 257 -14.58 27.00 17.40
C TYR A 257 -13.70 25.93 16.76
N ILE A 258 -12.37 26.08 16.87
CA ILE A 258 -11.40 25.12 16.35
C ILE A 258 -11.58 23.77 17.06
N ASN A 259 -11.74 23.77 18.38
CA ASN A 259 -11.92 22.55 19.16
C ASN A 259 -13.19 21.79 18.76
N ARG A 260 -14.33 22.49 18.64
CA ARG A 260 -15.60 21.93 18.15
C ARG A 260 -15.47 21.40 16.71
N SER A 261 -14.77 22.12 15.84
CA SER A 261 -14.55 21.71 14.44
C SER A 261 -13.70 20.43 14.36
N ILE A 262 -12.64 20.33 15.16
CA ILE A 262 -11.82 19.12 15.27
C ILE A 262 -12.66 17.97 15.84
N HIS A 263 -13.45 18.20 16.88
CA HIS A 263 -14.35 17.18 17.43
C HIS A 263 -15.37 16.69 16.40
N LYS A 264 -16.00 17.57 15.64
CA LYS A 264 -16.93 17.19 14.55
C LYS A 264 -16.25 16.31 13.51
N LEU A 265 -15.05 16.68 13.05
CA LEU A 265 -14.27 15.86 12.10
C LEU A 265 -13.93 14.47 12.66
N VAL A 266 -13.71 14.39 13.97
CA VAL A 266 -13.43 13.13 14.68
C VAL A 266 -14.67 12.28 14.83
N ASP A 267 -15.80 12.89 15.19
CA ASP A 267 -17.06 12.18 15.45
C ASP A 267 -17.69 11.67 14.14
N GLN A 268 -17.61 12.44 13.05
CA GLN A 268 -17.98 11.92 11.72
C GLN A 268 -17.20 10.64 11.36
N ASN A 269 -15.91 10.57 11.71
CA ASN A 269 -15.12 9.36 11.53
C ASN A 269 -15.43 8.25 12.56
N ARG A 270 -15.95 8.60 13.75
CA ARG A 270 -16.40 7.62 14.75
C ARG A 270 -17.76 7.00 14.39
N GLU A 271 -18.68 7.77 13.84
CA GLU A 271 -19.97 7.26 13.37
C GLU A 271 -19.77 6.26 12.22
N ILE A 272 -18.90 6.55 11.27
CA ILE A 272 -18.51 5.61 10.20
C ILE A 272 -17.90 4.33 10.82
N SER A 273 -17.04 4.46 11.83
CA SER A 273 -16.44 3.31 12.54
C SER A 273 -17.45 2.54 13.39
N SER A 274 -18.44 3.20 13.99
CA SER A 274 -19.46 2.56 14.84
C SER A 274 -20.52 1.86 14.00
N VAL A 275 -20.92 2.43 12.89
CA VAL A 275 -21.81 1.80 11.90
C VAL A 275 -21.15 0.55 11.31
N ALA A 276 -19.86 0.61 10.95
CA ALA A 276 -19.11 -0.55 10.51
C ALA A 276 -19.04 -1.65 11.59
N LYS A 277 -18.82 -1.29 12.87
CA LYS A 277 -18.86 -2.23 14.00
C LYS A 277 -20.25 -2.83 14.25
N GLN A 278 -21.30 -2.04 14.16
CA GLN A 278 -22.68 -2.51 14.36
C GLN A 278 -23.10 -3.46 13.22
N GLN A 279 -22.75 -3.15 11.98
CA GLN A 279 -22.98 -4.04 10.84
C GLN A 279 -22.20 -5.34 10.96
N GLN A 280 -20.94 -5.30 11.42
CA GLN A 280 -20.11 -6.48 11.62
C GLN A 280 -20.63 -7.35 12.77
N ASN A 281 -21.11 -6.76 13.85
CA ASN A 281 -21.76 -7.47 14.96
C ASN A 281 -23.13 -8.06 14.57
N ALA A 282 -23.88 -7.40 13.69
CA ALA A 282 -25.15 -7.92 13.16
C ALA A 282 -24.90 -9.15 12.27
N ILE A 283 -23.95 -9.07 11.33
CA ILE A 283 -23.55 -10.20 10.46
C ILE A 283 -23.02 -11.38 11.29
N SER A 284 -22.20 -11.12 12.31
CA SER A 284 -21.71 -12.18 13.20
C SER A 284 -22.83 -12.86 13.99
N ARG A 285 -23.85 -12.14 14.44
CA ARG A 285 -25.01 -12.71 15.13
C ARG A 285 -25.88 -13.56 14.22
N GLU A 286 -26.08 -13.17 12.94
CA GLU A 286 -26.82 -13.96 11.98
C GLU A 286 -26.10 -15.26 11.57
N LEU A 287 -24.77 -15.29 11.57
CA LEU A 287 -23.97 -16.47 11.30
C LEU A 287 -23.90 -17.47 12.47
N PHE A 288 -24.16 -17.01 13.71
CA PHE A 288 -24.19 -17.87 14.91
C PHE A 288 -25.59 -18.46 15.21
N HIS A 289 -26.63 -18.03 14.48
CA HIS A 289 -28.01 -18.53 14.62
C HIS A 289 -28.47 -19.38 13.43
N ARG A 290 -27.55 -19.79 12.57
CA ARG A 290 -27.73 -20.86 11.56
C ARG A 290 -26.72 -21.99 11.84
#